data_3914f521790841ca7400298c3c0090e1
#
_entry.id   3914f521790841ca7400298c3c0090e1
#
_cell.length_a   1.000
_cell.length_b   1.000
_cell.length_c   1.000
_cell.angle_alpha   90.00
_cell.angle_beta   90.00
_cell.angle_gamma   90.00
#
_symmetry.space_group_name_H-M   'P 1'
#
loop_
_entity.id
_entity.type
_entity.pdbx_description
1 polymer ?
#
loop_
_entity_poly.entity_id
_entity_poly.type
_entity_poly.pdbx_seq_one_letter_code
_entity_poly.pdbx_strand_id
1 'polypeptide(L)'
;MRILILTLFLGFGFWAPSSGARKPNIVLVITDDQGYGDLGCNGHPWVKTPHLDTLHTEAIALDDYHVAPTCSPTRCGLLTGHWT
;
A
#
# COMPACT_ATOMS: atom_id res chain seq x y z
N MET A 1 61.51 -29.92 -1.44
CA MET A 1 60.59 -30.16 -0.31
C MET A 1 59.51 -29.08 -0.38
N ARG A 2 58.37 -29.40 -0.97
CA ARG A 2 57.27 -28.48 -1.25
C ARG A 2 56.21 -28.64 -0.15
N ILE A 3 56.05 -27.61 0.68
CA ILE A 3 55.05 -27.57 1.75
C ILE A 3 53.73 -27.10 1.13
N LEU A 4 52.76 -27.99 1.09
CA LEU A 4 51.40 -27.74 0.63
C LEU A 4 50.61 -27.19 1.81
N ILE A 5 50.32 -25.88 1.82
CA ILE A 5 49.46 -25.26 2.84
C ILE A 5 48.01 -25.43 2.35
N LEU A 6 47.29 -26.33 3.01
CA LEU A 6 45.88 -26.57 2.80
C LEU A 6 45.08 -25.57 3.65
N THR A 7 44.66 -24.48 3.07
CA THR A 7 43.77 -23.49 3.75
C THR A 7 42.37 -24.06 3.81
N LEU A 8 41.99 -24.49 5.01
CA LEU A 8 40.62 -24.92 5.34
C LEU A 8 39.72 -23.68 5.47
N PHE A 9 38.96 -23.37 4.43
CA PHE A 9 37.90 -22.36 4.54
C PHE A 9 36.74 -22.96 5.33
N LEU A 10 36.65 -22.64 6.61
CA LEU A 10 35.44 -22.83 7.41
C LEU A 10 34.40 -21.80 6.91
N GLY A 11 33.47 -22.24 6.09
CA GLY A 11 32.30 -21.49 5.71
C GLY A 11 31.41 -21.27 6.93
N PHE A 12 31.59 -20.16 7.63
CA PHE A 12 30.63 -19.66 8.62
C PHE A 12 29.42 -19.16 7.83
N GLY A 13 28.43 -20.05 7.63
CA GLY A 13 27.13 -19.66 7.13
C GLY A 13 26.49 -18.65 8.09
N PHE A 14 26.49 -17.39 7.72
CA PHE A 14 25.78 -16.33 8.42
C PHE A 14 24.28 -16.58 8.25
N TRP A 15 23.70 -17.36 9.16
CA TRP A 15 22.26 -17.53 9.24
C TRP A 15 21.69 -16.23 9.80
N ALA A 16 21.36 -15.29 8.92
CA ALA A 16 20.59 -14.12 9.32
C ALA A 16 19.23 -14.60 9.83
N PRO A 17 18.83 -14.30 11.07
CA PRO A 17 17.48 -14.60 11.53
C PRO A 17 16.52 -13.83 10.61
N SER A 18 15.68 -14.56 9.88
CA SER A 18 14.54 -13.98 9.18
C SER A 18 13.68 -13.34 10.26
N SER A 19 13.78 -12.02 10.41
CA SER A 19 12.81 -11.24 11.17
C SER A 19 11.47 -11.52 10.55
N GLY A 20 10.66 -12.34 11.19
CA GLY A 20 9.29 -12.61 10.77
C GLY A 20 8.57 -11.27 10.66
N ALA A 21 8.53 -10.70 9.46
CA ALA A 21 7.86 -9.44 9.21
C ALA A 21 6.41 -9.59 9.70
N ARG A 22 6.06 -8.87 10.75
CA ARG A 22 4.67 -8.81 11.21
C ARG A 22 3.82 -8.37 10.03
N LYS A 23 2.79 -9.15 9.72
CA LYS A 23 1.84 -8.78 8.67
C LYS A 23 1.24 -7.42 9.04
N PRO A 24 1.19 -6.46 8.13
CA PRO A 24 0.61 -5.15 8.42
C PRO A 24 -0.89 -5.27 8.68
N ASN A 25 -1.40 -4.39 9.54
CA ASN A 25 -2.83 -4.18 9.63
C ASN A 25 -3.26 -3.31 8.44
N ILE A 26 -4.37 -3.68 7.82
CA ILE A 26 -4.94 -2.94 6.68
C ILE A 26 -6.30 -2.40 7.11
N VAL A 27 -6.46 -1.09 7.02
CA VAL A 27 -7.75 -0.41 7.21
C VAL A 27 -8.20 0.09 5.84
N LEU A 28 -9.34 -0.40 5.38
CA LEU A 28 -9.93 0.01 4.12
C LEU A 28 -11.13 0.91 4.42
N VAL A 29 -11.10 2.12 3.88
CA VAL A 29 -12.21 3.09 3.97
C VAL A 29 -12.73 3.35 2.57
N ILE A 30 -14.01 3.10 2.36
CA ILE A 30 -14.70 3.33 1.09
C ILE A 30 -15.84 4.30 1.36
N THR A 31 -15.84 5.42 0.65
CA THR A 31 -16.96 6.36 0.64
C THR A 31 -18.05 5.91 -0.35
N ASP A 32 -19.25 6.39 -0.16
CA ASP A 32 -20.37 6.14 -1.06
C ASP A 32 -20.81 7.45 -1.70
N ASP A 33 -21.02 7.44 -3.01
CA ASP A 33 -21.45 8.60 -3.81
C ASP A 33 -20.58 9.87 -3.64
N GLN A 34 -19.31 9.72 -3.30
CA GLN A 34 -18.39 10.84 -3.18
C GLN A 34 -17.75 11.17 -4.53
N GLY A 35 -17.98 12.39 -5.00
CA GLY A 35 -17.30 12.91 -6.19
C GLY A 35 -15.84 13.32 -5.92
N TYR A 36 -15.01 13.36 -6.96
CA TYR A 36 -13.61 13.79 -6.87
C TYR A 36 -13.47 15.17 -6.22
N GLY A 37 -14.35 16.12 -6.59
CA GLY A 37 -14.33 17.49 -6.08
C GLY A 37 -14.93 17.69 -4.68
N ASP A 38 -15.38 16.65 -3.99
CA ASP A 38 -16.06 16.77 -2.69
C ASP A 38 -15.12 16.88 -1.50
N LEU A 39 -13.81 16.90 -1.76
CA LEU A 39 -12.76 17.05 -0.76
C LEU A 39 -12.10 18.42 -0.84
N GLY A 40 -11.67 18.95 0.31
CA GLY A 40 -10.92 20.22 0.38
C GLY A 40 -9.63 20.17 -0.43
N CYS A 41 -8.85 19.09 -0.34
CA CYS A 41 -7.61 18.87 -1.10
C CYS A 41 -7.84 18.87 -2.62
N ASN A 42 -9.04 18.57 -3.08
CA ASN A 42 -9.41 18.60 -4.50
C ASN A 42 -10.11 19.90 -4.93
N GLY A 43 -10.09 20.92 -4.07
CA GLY A 43 -10.54 22.27 -4.39
C GLY A 43 -12.02 22.55 -4.12
N HIS A 44 -12.69 21.78 -3.26
CA HIS A 44 -14.08 22.09 -2.91
C HIS A 44 -14.20 23.47 -2.26
N PRO A 45 -15.08 24.38 -2.74
CA PRO A 45 -15.08 25.77 -2.31
C PRO A 45 -15.55 25.99 -0.86
N TRP A 46 -16.40 25.13 -0.34
CA TRP A 46 -17.01 25.29 0.98
C TRP A 46 -16.74 24.15 1.97
N VAL A 47 -16.64 22.92 1.48
CA VAL A 47 -16.39 21.76 2.34
C VAL A 47 -14.94 21.79 2.83
N LYS A 48 -14.77 21.65 4.15
CA LYS A 48 -13.47 21.56 4.80
C LYS A 48 -13.24 20.14 5.29
N THR A 49 -12.18 19.52 4.80
CA THR A 49 -11.80 18.13 5.15
C THR A 49 -10.38 18.05 5.70
N PRO A 50 -10.06 18.77 6.82
CA PRO A 50 -8.68 18.99 7.24
C PRO A 50 -7.91 17.71 7.50
N HIS A 51 -8.55 16.68 8.02
CA HIS A 51 -7.90 15.39 8.27
C HIS A 51 -7.61 14.60 6.99
N LEU A 52 -8.52 14.65 6.01
CA LEU A 52 -8.31 14.04 4.69
C LEU A 52 -7.30 14.84 3.87
N ASP A 53 -7.33 16.16 3.99
CA ASP A 53 -6.36 17.04 3.34
C ASP A 53 -4.94 16.78 3.86
N THR A 54 -4.78 16.58 5.18
CA THR A 54 -3.51 16.18 5.78
C THR A 54 -3.08 14.79 5.28
N LEU A 55 -3.97 13.82 5.31
CA LEU A 55 -3.67 12.48 4.79
C LEU A 55 -3.24 12.54 3.32
N HIS A 56 -3.90 13.35 2.50
CA HIS A 56 -3.54 13.53 1.09
C HIS A 56 -2.09 14.03 0.91
N THR A 57 -1.60 14.89 1.81
CA THR A 57 -0.22 15.40 1.75
C THR A 57 0.82 14.40 2.25
N GLU A 58 0.45 13.48 3.12
CA GLU A 58 1.33 12.50 3.76
C GLU A 58 1.32 11.12 3.08
N ALA A 59 0.32 10.84 2.24
CA ALA A 59 0.12 9.56 1.60
C ALA A 59 0.39 9.61 0.08
N ILE A 60 0.34 8.45 -0.56
CA ILE A 60 0.37 8.34 -2.02
C ILE A 60 -1.06 8.55 -2.53
N ALA A 61 -1.27 9.58 -3.33
CA ALA A 61 -2.51 9.81 -4.08
C ALA A 61 -2.41 9.13 -5.45
N LEU A 62 -3.48 8.48 -5.87
CA LEU A 62 -3.61 7.86 -7.18
C LEU A 62 -4.57 8.71 -8.02
N ASP A 63 -4.03 9.67 -8.76
CA ASP A 63 -4.84 10.67 -9.49
C ASP A 63 -5.59 10.10 -10.68
N ASP A 64 -5.14 8.97 -11.21
CA ASP A 64 -5.75 8.29 -12.37
C ASP A 64 -6.36 6.93 -11.97
N TYR A 65 -6.92 6.84 -10.78
CA TYR A 65 -7.62 5.65 -10.31
C TYR A 65 -9.11 5.77 -10.61
N HIS A 66 -9.60 4.86 -11.44
CA HIS A 66 -11.00 4.83 -11.85
C HIS A 66 -11.75 3.70 -11.17
N VAL A 67 -12.97 4.00 -10.76
CA VAL A 67 -13.94 3.03 -10.23
C VAL A 67 -15.07 2.82 -11.25
N ALA A 68 -15.88 1.80 -11.03
CA ALA A 68 -17.07 1.59 -11.86
C ALA A 68 -18.06 2.76 -11.71
N PRO A 69 -18.92 3.03 -12.71
CA PRO A 69 -19.88 4.14 -12.67
C PRO A 69 -20.90 4.08 -11.54
N THR A 70 -21.06 2.92 -10.92
CA THR A 70 -21.96 2.69 -9.78
C THR A 70 -21.23 1.96 -8.66
N CYS A 71 -21.79 2.01 -7.44
CA CYS A 71 -21.16 1.46 -6.25
C CYS A 71 -20.98 -0.07 -6.26
N SER A 72 -22.00 -0.79 -6.79
CA SER A 72 -22.06 -2.25 -6.68
C SER A 72 -20.93 -3.00 -7.39
N PRO A 73 -20.55 -2.71 -8.65
CA PRO A 73 -19.48 -3.43 -9.31
C PRO A 73 -18.13 -3.22 -8.63
N THR A 74 -17.79 -1.99 -8.26
CA THR A 74 -16.54 -1.69 -7.54
C THR A 74 -16.47 -2.43 -6.21
N ARG A 75 -17.56 -2.42 -5.42
CA ARG A 75 -17.63 -3.13 -4.13
C ARG A 75 -17.55 -4.64 -4.31
N CYS A 76 -18.23 -5.18 -5.32
CA CYS A 76 -18.15 -6.59 -5.66
C CYS A 76 -16.73 -7.00 -6.03
N GLY A 77 -16.09 -6.29 -6.94
CA GLY A 77 -14.71 -6.56 -7.36
C GLY A 77 -13.74 -6.52 -6.17
N LEU A 78 -13.89 -5.52 -5.30
CA LEU A 78 -13.03 -5.36 -4.13
C LEU A 78 -13.20 -6.49 -3.11
N LEU A 79 -14.45 -6.91 -2.83
CA LEU A 79 -14.75 -7.94 -1.84
C LEU A 79 -14.49 -9.36 -2.34
N THR A 80 -14.60 -9.60 -3.63
CA THR A 80 -14.48 -10.94 -4.22
C THR A 80 -13.15 -11.16 -4.93
N GLY A 81 -12.41 -10.10 -5.26
CA GLY A 81 -11.21 -10.16 -6.09
C GLY A 81 -11.52 -10.47 -7.57
N HIS A 82 -12.77 -10.41 -7.99
CA HIS A 82 -13.17 -10.66 -9.36
C HIS A 82 -13.44 -9.34 -10.09
N TRP A 83 -12.98 -9.26 -11.33
CA TRP A 83 -13.34 -8.17 -12.20
C TRP A 83 -14.81 -8.32 -12.64
N THR A 84 -15.58 -7.24 -12.56
CA THR A 84 -17.02 -7.22 -12.92
C THR A 84 -17.24 -6.38 -14.16
#